data_47a6d00c6e28a566f8ec13c2a575835c
#
_entry.id   47a6d00c6e28a566f8ec13c2a575835c
#
_cell.length_a   1.000
_cell.length_b   1.000
_cell.length_c   1.000
_cell.angle_alpha   90.00
_cell.angle_beta   90.00
_cell.angle_gamma   90.00
#
_symmetry.space_group_name_H-M   'P 1'
#
loop_
_entity.id
_entity.type
_entity.pdbx_description
1 polymer ?
#
loop_
_entity_poly.entity_id
_entity_poly.type
_entity_poly.pdbx_seq_one_letter_code
_entity_poly.pdbx_strand_id
1 'polypeptide(L)'
;MDDIKSYKRLDGETPEELIYRVCSDKDSIGSWNDVAVILNTLLNQDYGESTYRKKFQSFNKMLDANRKKFSDSSKQLDELNKKIKECRQEQIKLQTLNIERNRLDRSESRQELYYQYVGNVINTLPLPEFEDIVSYKDDNSREYILNLSDLHYGTSFVSENNIYSPEITQERLFYLTSYMIDFIRSHKLHKLHILCTGDVLQGLIHLTDLKINDSTVVKSCVEICRLIAQMLNTLSAHVQIEYYHTPSANHTQIRALGAKANELMDEDMEYLIGNYIKDLCANNNRITVHLAEEGKQYVAFDINGYNIV
;
A
#
# COMPACT_ATOMS: atom_id res chain seq x y z
N MET A 1 9.19 -22.20 -6.30
CA MET A 1 10.28 -23.14 -6.72
C MET A 1 10.02 -23.62 -8.15
N ASP A 2 9.52 -22.76 -9.01
CA ASP A 2 9.13 -23.15 -10.39
C ASP A 2 9.59 -22.06 -11.35
N ASP A 3 10.85 -22.14 -11.77
CA ASP A 3 11.35 -21.61 -13.05
C ASP A 3 12.87 -21.80 -13.16
N ILE A 4 13.35 -22.98 -12.81
CA ILE A 4 14.66 -23.42 -13.30
C ILE A 4 14.39 -23.76 -14.77
N LYS A 5 14.75 -22.84 -15.71
CA LYS A 5 14.82 -23.16 -17.14
C LYS A 5 15.39 -24.56 -17.27
N SER A 6 14.65 -25.49 -17.84
CA SER A 6 15.10 -26.88 -17.95
C SER A 6 16.27 -26.94 -18.93
N TYR A 7 17.49 -26.71 -18.42
CA TYR A 7 18.71 -26.91 -19.19
C TYR A 7 18.79 -28.35 -19.65
N LYS A 8 19.04 -28.54 -20.92
CA LYS A 8 19.26 -29.87 -21.53
C LYS A 8 20.60 -29.81 -22.26
N ARG A 9 21.27 -30.96 -22.32
CA ARG A 9 22.44 -31.13 -23.16
C ARG A 9 22.01 -31.09 -24.64
N LEU A 10 22.76 -30.34 -25.47
CA LEU A 10 22.51 -30.25 -26.91
C LEU A 10 23.15 -31.46 -27.61
N ASP A 11 22.57 -31.83 -28.77
CA ASP A 11 23.12 -32.91 -29.57
C ASP A 11 24.55 -32.60 -30.04
N GLY A 12 25.50 -33.47 -29.73
CA GLY A 12 26.92 -33.27 -30.04
C GLY A 12 27.69 -32.34 -29.11
N GLU A 13 27.05 -31.74 -28.09
CA GLU A 13 27.71 -30.84 -27.12
C GLU A 13 28.66 -31.63 -26.23
N THR A 14 29.92 -31.17 -26.15
CA THR A 14 30.90 -31.74 -25.23
C THR A 14 30.60 -31.32 -23.78
N PRO A 15 31.10 -32.08 -22.78
CA PRO A 15 30.95 -31.63 -21.37
C PRO A 15 31.50 -30.25 -21.08
N GLU A 16 32.60 -29.87 -21.72
CA GLU A 16 33.25 -28.58 -21.57
C GLU A 16 32.41 -27.44 -22.15
N GLU A 17 31.82 -27.65 -23.32
CA GLU A 17 30.89 -26.68 -23.95
C GLU A 17 29.63 -26.50 -23.11
N LEU A 18 29.05 -27.57 -22.60
CA LEU A 18 27.93 -27.52 -21.68
C LEU A 18 28.25 -26.70 -20.42
N ILE A 19 29.42 -26.99 -19.79
CA ILE A 19 29.88 -26.24 -18.60
C ILE A 19 30.03 -24.76 -18.94
N TYR A 20 30.65 -24.42 -20.06
CA TYR A 20 30.84 -23.05 -20.47
C TYR A 20 29.52 -22.33 -20.68
N ARG A 21 28.58 -22.94 -21.41
CA ARG A 21 27.27 -22.38 -21.71
C ARG A 21 26.45 -22.13 -20.44
N VAL A 22 26.33 -23.12 -19.58
CA VAL A 22 25.54 -22.97 -18.32
C VAL A 22 26.19 -21.97 -17.37
N CYS A 23 27.53 -22.00 -17.25
CA CYS A 23 28.26 -21.00 -16.43
C CYS A 23 28.14 -19.58 -16.98
N SER A 24 28.04 -19.40 -18.30
CA SER A 24 27.84 -18.09 -18.93
C SER A 24 26.46 -17.51 -18.61
N ASP A 25 25.46 -18.35 -18.40
CA ASP A 25 24.09 -17.97 -18.04
C ASP A 25 23.87 -17.80 -16.52
N LYS A 26 24.94 -17.80 -15.72
CA LYS A 26 24.89 -17.76 -14.24
C LYS A 26 23.98 -16.65 -13.72
N ASP A 27 23.99 -15.46 -14.34
CA ASP A 27 23.20 -14.32 -13.87
C ASP A 27 21.69 -14.49 -14.15
N SER A 28 21.34 -15.31 -15.14
CA SER A 28 19.96 -15.72 -15.43
C SER A 28 19.50 -16.89 -14.57
N ILE A 29 20.43 -17.74 -14.11
CA ILE A 29 20.16 -18.91 -13.27
C ILE A 29 20.00 -18.48 -11.80
N GLY A 30 20.82 -17.54 -11.33
CA GLY A 30 20.80 -17.00 -9.97
C GLY A 30 22.15 -17.13 -9.28
N SER A 31 22.40 -18.21 -8.55
CA SER A 31 23.63 -18.41 -7.80
C SER A 31 24.56 -19.44 -8.43
N TRP A 32 25.85 -19.43 -8.03
CA TRP A 32 26.81 -20.48 -8.41
C TRP A 32 26.41 -21.87 -7.88
N ASN A 33 25.66 -21.91 -6.77
CA ASN A 33 25.12 -23.18 -6.26
C ASN A 33 24.07 -23.74 -7.20
N ASP A 34 23.20 -22.92 -7.76
CA ASP A 34 22.17 -23.33 -8.71
C ASP A 34 22.81 -23.84 -10.02
N VAL A 35 23.85 -23.14 -10.49
CA VAL A 35 24.68 -23.60 -11.64
C VAL A 35 25.27 -24.97 -11.37
N ALA A 36 25.83 -25.20 -10.17
CA ALA A 36 26.40 -26.48 -9.81
C ALA A 36 25.37 -27.61 -9.77
N VAL A 37 24.18 -27.35 -9.23
CA VAL A 37 23.07 -28.34 -9.21
C VAL A 37 22.68 -28.74 -10.63
N ILE A 38 22.51 -27.79 -11.54
CA ILE A 38 22.16 -28.05 -12.94
C ILE A 38 23.24 -28.88 -13.62
N LEU A 39 24.53 -28.48 -13.50
CA LEU A 39 25.64 -29.17 -14.14
C LEU A 39 25.86 -30.55 -13.56
N ASN A 40 25.75 -30.73 -12.25
CA ASN A 40 25.83 -32.04 -11.60
C ASN A 40 24.75 -33.00 -12.11
N THR A 41 23.53 -32.50 -12.27
CA THR A 41 22.41 -33.29 -12.81
C THR A 41 22.66 -33.69 -14.26
N LEU A 42 23.13 -32.77 -15.11
CA LEU A 42 23.32 -33.03 -16.54
C LEU A 42 24.56 -33.89 -16.88
N LEU A 43 25.59 -33.79 -16.03
CA LEU A 43 26.86 -34.51 -16.23
C LEU A 43 26.98 -35.76 -15.34
N ASN A 44 25.99 -36.02 -14.50
CA ASN A 44 26.03 -37.10 -13.49
C ASN A 44 27.30 -37.03 -12.61
N GLN A 45 27.57 -35.83 -12.07
CA GLN A 45 28.73 -35.51 -11.24
C GLN A 45 28.26 -34.93 -9.91
N ASP A 46 29.17 -34.85 -8.93
CA ASP A 46 28.89 -34.24 -7.64
C ASP A 46 30.07 -33.31 -7.26
N TYR A 47 30.14 -32.17 -7.95
CA TYR A 47 31.15 -31.15 -7.68
C TYR A 47 30.54 -29.93 -7.00
N GLY A 48 31.31 -29.32 -6.08
CA GLY A 48 30.94 -28.06 -5.46
C GLY A 48 31.00 -26.89 -6.47
N GLU A 49 30.26 -25.82 -6.17
CA GLU A 49 30.14 -24.60 -7.01
C GLU A 49 31.54 -24.04 -7.42
N SER A 50 32.51 -24.11 -6.49
CA SER A 50 33.84 -23.58 -6.69
C SER A 50 34.61 -24.29 -7.83
N THR A 51 34.29 -25.54 -8.10
CA THR A 51 34.91 -26.31 -9.19
C THR A 51 34.49 -25.76 -10.55
N TYR A 52 33.20 -25.56 -10.76
CA TYR A 52 32.67 -25.01 -11.99
C TYR A 52 33.08 -23.54 -12.19
N ARG A 53 33.02 -22.74 -11.14
CA ARG A 53 33.49 -21.36 -11.16
C ARG A 53 34.96 -21.24 -11.55
N LYS A 54 35.85 -22.07 -10.98
CA LYS A 54 37.27 -22.06 -11.33
C LYS A 54 37.50 -22.53 -12.77
N LYS A 55 36.82 -23.57 -13.25
CA LYS A 55 36.89 -24.02 -14.65
C LYS A 55 36.48 -22.89 -15.60
N PHE A 56 35.37 -22.22 -15.34
CA PHE A 56 34.89 -21.11 -16.14
C PHE A 56 35.84 -19.92 -16.14
N GLN A 57 36.39 -19.55 -14.98
CA GLN A 57 37.40 -18.49 -14.87
C GLN A 57 38.69 -18.82 -15.64
N SER A 58 39.15 -20.08 -15.53
CA SER A 58 40.33 -20.55 -16.28
C SER A 58 40.11 -20.48 -17.78
N PHE A 59 38.95 -20.92 -18.24
CA PHE A 59 38.60 -20.87 -19.67
C PHE A 59 38.56 -19.43 -20.21
N ASN A 60 37.92 -18.54 -19.48
CA ASN A 60 37.91 -17.12 -19.86
C ASN A 60 39.31 -16.48 -19.92
N LYS A 61 40.18 -16.83 -18.95
CA LYS A 61 41.58 -16.38 -18.98
C LYS A 61 42.32 -16.89 -20.21
N MET A 62 42.09 -18.16 -20.60
CA MET A 62 42.70 -18.75 -21.79
C MET A 62 42.16 -18.06 -23.09
N LEU A 63 40.86 -17.82 -23.16
CA LEU A 63 40.25 -17.08 -24.28
C LEU A 63 40.85 -15.68 -24.42
N ASP A 64 40.95 -14.95 -23.32
CA ASP A 64 41.51 -13.60 -23.33
C ASP A 64 43.01 -13.60 -23.71
N ALA A 65 43.79 -14.57 -23.19
CA ALA A 65 45.20 -14.71 -23.52
C ALA A 65 45.47 -15.05 -24.99
N ASN A 66 44.55 -15.82 -25.61
CA ASN A 66 44.68 -16.25 -27.00
C ASN A 66 43.90 -15.38 -28.00
N ARG A 67 43.16 -14.39 -27.51
CA ARG A 67 42.33 -13.50 -28.34
C ARG A 67 43.13 -12.79 -29.44
N LYS A 68 44.39 -12.41 -29.18
CA LYS A 68 45.31 -11.82 -30.16
C LYS A 68 45.87 -12.83 -31.18
N LYS A 69 45.90 -14.13 -30.85
CA LYS A 69 46.44 -15.17 -31.74
C LYS A 69 45.44 -15.70 -32.73
N PHE A 70 44.12 -15.57 -32.43
CA PHE A 70 43.04 -16.06 -33.29
C PHE A 70 42.48 -14.99 -34.23
N SER A 71 42.99 -13.75 -34.21
CA SER A 71 42.53 -12.66 -35.08
C SER A 71 43.65 -12.17 -35.98
N ASP A 72 43.68 -12.61 -37.21
CA ASP A 72 44.60 -12.13 -38.23
C ASP A 72 44.16 -10.81 -38.91
N SER A 73 43.06 -10.19 -38.48
CA SER A 73 42.68 -8.89 -38.97
C SER A 73 42.11 -7.97 -37.89
N SER A 74 42.67 -6.77 -37.76
CA SER A 74 42.23 -5.74 -36.80
C SER A 74 40.76 -5.37 -36.99
N LYS A 75 40.21 -5.40 -38.20
CA LYS A 75 38.81 -5.11 -38.54
C LYS A 75 37.82 -6.12 -37.91
N GLN A 76 38.15 -7.41 -37.96
CA GLN A 76 37.25 -8.46 -37.36
C GLN A 76 37.25 -8.39 -35.83
N LEU A 77 38.37 -7.98 -35.23
CA LEU A 77 38.47 -7.76 -33.79
C LEU A 77 37.65 -6.58 -33.32
N ASP A 78 37.64 -5.50 -34.10
CA ASP A 78 36.85 -4.30 -33.81
C ASP A 78 35.34 -4.55 -33.96
N GLU A 79 34.93 -5.31 -34.99
CA GLU A 79 33.52 -5.72 -35.15
C GLU A 79 33.06 -6.64 -34.04
N LEU A 80 33.89 -7.60 -33.59
CA LEU A 80 33.58 -8.49 -32.49
C LEU A 80 33.46 -7.71 -31.17
N ASN A 81 34.38 -6.78 -30.92
CA ASN A 81 34.32 -5.93 -29.73
C ASN A 81 33.09 -5.03 -29.72
N LYS A 82 32.66 -4.52 -30.87
CA LYS A 82 31.42 -3.75 -31.00
C LYS A 82 30.19 -4.61 -30.68
N LYS A 83 30.09 -5.81 -31.24
CA LYS A 83 29.01 -6.74 -30.96
C LYS A 83 28.97 -7.17 -29.48
N ILE A 84 30.11 -7.44 -28.86
CA ILE A 84 30.17 -7.75 -27.41
C ILE A 84 29.66 -6.56 -26.58
N LYS A 85 30.00 -5.33 -26.95
CA LYS A 85 29.53 -4.12 -26.27
C LYS A 85 28.02 -3.94 -26.44
N GLU A 86 27.49 -4.17 -27.63
CA GLU A 86 26.06 -4.14 -27.91
C GLU A 86 25.30 -5.20 -27.11
N CYS A 87 25.77 -6.46 -27.12
CA CYS A 87 25.18 -7.55 -26.32
C CYS A 87 25.20 -7.24 -24.82
N ARG A 88 26.29 -6.68 -24.29
CA ARG A 88 26.33 -6.26 -22.87
C ARG A 88 25.32 -5.15 -22.56
N GLN A 89 25.15 -4.19 -23.44
CA GLN A 89 24.15 -3.12 -23.27
C GLN A 89 22.72 -3.67 -23.30
N GLU A 90 22.41 -4.62 -24.19
CA GLU A 90 21.12 -5.28 -24.22
C GLU A 90 20.87 -6.14 -22.97
N GLN A 91 21.89 -6.85 -22.52
CA GLN A 91 21.80 -7.62 -21.28
C GLN A 91 21.51 -6.75 -20.06
N ILE A 92 22.17 -5.59 -19.95
CA ILE A 92 21.91 -4.61 -18.88
C ILE A 92 20.47 -4.07 -18.99
N LYS A 93 19.99 -3.75 -20.19
CA LYS A 93 18.60 -3.31 -20.39
C LYS A 93 17.59 -4.38 -19.95
N LEU A 94 17.80 -5.62 -20.32
CA LEU A 94 16.93 -6.73 -19.93
C LEU A 94 16.96 -6.95 -18.41
N GLN A 95 18.11 -6.84 -17.76
CA GLN A 95 18.21 -6.93 -16.30
C GLN A 95 17.44 -5.80 -15.62
N THR A 96 17.58 -4.57 -16.11
CA THR A 96 16.85 -3.41 -15.57
C THR A 96 15.34 -3.59 -15.72
N LEU A 97 14.87 -4.01 -16.90
CA LEU A 97 13.46 -4.29 -17.14
C LEU A 97 12.90 -5.39 -16.21
N ASN A 98 13.67 -6.46 -15.97
CA ASN A 98 13.27 -7.52 -15.05
C ASN A 98 13.20 -7.04 -13.60
N ILE A 99 14.13 -6.16 -13.18
CA ILE A 99 14.10 -5.56 -11.84
C ILE A 99 12.87 -4.67 -11.67
N GLU A 100 12.57 -3.84 -12.69
CA GLU A 100 11.39 -2.97 -12.67
C GLU A 100 10.10 -3.79 -12.67
N ARG A 101 10.00 -4.81 -13.50
CA ARG A 101 8.84 -5.71 -13.53
C ARG A 101 8.62 -6.42 -12.19
N ASN A 102 9.67 -6.99 -11.61
CA ASN A 102 9.60 -7.64 -10.30
C ASN A 102 9.21 -6.65 -9.18
N ARG A 103 9.59 -5.38 -9.32
CA ARG A 103 9.20 -4.32 -8.38
C ARG A 103 7.71 -4.01 -8.50
N LEU A 104 7.19 -3.95 -9.73
CA LEU A 104 5.75 -3.76 -10.01
C LEU A 104 4.94 -4.93 -9.45
N ASP A 105 5.29 -6.17 -9.81
CA ASP A 105 4.59 -7.39 -9.38
C ASP A 105 4.55 -7.50 -7.84
N ARG A 106 5.64 -7.12 -7.16
CA ARG A 106 5.68 -7.08 -5.67
C ARG A 106 4.81 -5.99 -5.08
N SER A 107 4.69 -4.85 -5.75
CA SER A 107 3.85 -3.75 -5.31
C SER A 107 2.38 -4.13 -5.42
N GLU A 108 1.96 -4.67 -6.58
CA GLU A 108 0.60 -5.14 -6.81
C GLU A 108 0.21 -6.26 -5.82
N SER A 109 1.09 -7.24 -5.61
CA SER A 109 0.83 -8.33 -4.65
C SER A 109 0.68 -7.82 -3.20
N ARG A 110 1.45 -6.80 -2.80
CA ARG A 110 1.31 -6.17 -1.47
C ARG A 110 -0.01 -5.43 -1.33
N GLN A 111 -0.43 -4.74 -2.36
CA GLN A 111 -1.69 -4.00 -2.39
C GLN A 111 -2.88 -4.97 -2.31
N GLU A 112 -2.85 -6.06 -3.06
CA GLU A 112 -3.88 -7.09 -3.02
C GLU A 112 -3.98 -7.77 -1.65
N LEU A 113 -2.84 -8.16 -1.04
CA LEU A 113 -2.80 -8.69 0.33
C LEU A 113 -3.33 -7.70 1.37
N TYR A 114 -3.05 -6.42 1.18
CA TYR A 114 -3.57 -5.37 2.03
C TYR A 114 -5.10 -5.28 1.96
N TYR A 115 -5.67 -5.23 0.76
CA TYR A 115 -7.12 -5.20 0.58
C TYR A 115 -7.81 -6.46 1.10
N GLN A 116 -7.22 -7.64 0.90
CA GLN A 116 -7.73 -8.90 1.45
C GLN A 116 -7.73 -8.89 2.98
N TYR A 117 -6.65 -8.39 3.60
CA TYR A 117 -6.56 -8.28 5.06
C TYR A 117 -7.63 -7.33 5.61
N VAL A 118 -7.76 -6.13 5.04
CA VAL A 118 -8.77 -5.14 5.46
C VAL A 118 -10.19 -5.71 5.28
N GLY A 119 -10.48 -6.32 4.14
CA GLY A 119 -11.77 -6.96 3.88
C GLY A 119 -12.09 -8.06 4.90
N ASN A 120 -11.11 -8.89 5.25
CA ASN A 120 -11.29 -9.93 6.26
C ASN A 120 -11.58 -9.34 7.67
N VAL A 121 -10.87 -8.28 8.04
CA VAL A 121 -11.09 -7.59 9.32
C VAL A 121 -12.51 -6.99 9.38
N ILE A 122 -12.95 -6.34 8.31
CA ILE A 122 -14.30 -5.76 8.20
C ILE A 122 -15.38 -6.85 8.37
N ASN A 123 -15.23 -7.97 7.67
CA ASN A 123 -16.21 -9.06 7.65
C ASN A 123 -16.31 -9.84 8.99
N THR A 124 -15.32 -9.72 9.87
CA THR A 124 -15.32 -10.44 11.17
C THR A 124 -15.91 -9.64 12.32
N LEU A 125 -16.30 -8.37 12.10
CA LEU A 125 -16.81 -7.50 13.14
C LEU A 125 -18.32 -7.72 13.33
N PRO A 126 -18.81 -7.97 14.56
CA PRO A 126 -20.23 -7.96 14.85
C PRO A 126 -20.75 -6.51 14.67
N LEU A 127 -21.88 -6.38 13.98
CA LEU A 127 -22.57 -5.11 13.88
C LEU A 127 -23.19 -4.76 15.25
N PRO A 128 -23.07 -3.52 15.74
CA PRO A 128 -23.68 -3.12 17.00
C PRO A 128 -25.21 -3.12 16.89
N GLU A 129 -25.88 -3.49 17.99
CA GLU A 129 -27.34 -3.38 18.15
C GLU A 129 -27.66 -2.10 18.91
N PHE A 130 -28.69 -1.38 18.47
CA PHE A 130 -29.09 -0.09 19.05
C PHE A 130 -30.52 -0.12 19.52
N GLU A 131 -30.78 0.40 20.74
CA GLU A 131 -32.11 0.54 21.30
C GLU A 131 -32.84 1.77 20.76
N ASP A 132 -34.17 1.71 20.65
CA ASP A 132 -35.01 2.86 20.25
C ASP A 132 -34.98 3.94 21.31
N ILE A 133 -34.72 5.19 20.93
CA ILE A 133 -34.57 6.30 21.85
C ILE A 133 -35.55 7.44 21.52
N VAL A 134 -35.93 8.15 22.56
CA VAL A 134 -36.89 9.29 22.52
C VAL A 134 -36.40 10.40 21.58
N SER A 135 -37.18 10.71 20.55
CA SER A 135 -36.92 11.86 19.69
C SER A 135 -37.42 13.16 20.34
N TYR A 136 -36.59 14.20 20.32
CA TYR A 136 -37.04 15.55 20.62
C TYR A 136 -37.97 16.05 19.51
N LYS A 137 -39.07 16.75 19.85
CA LYS A 137 -39.92 17.43 18.86
C LYS A 137 -39.19 18.68 18.35
N ASP A 138 -39.23 18.88 17.06
CA ASP A 138 -38.62 20.02 16.38
C ASP A 138 -39.34 21.32 16.73
N ASP A 139 -38.69 22.13 17.55
CA ASP A 139 -39.16 23.49 17.87
C ASP A 139 -38.10 24.55 17.56
N ASN A 140 -37.01 24.14 16.88
CA ASN A 140 -35.84 24.98 16.67
C ASN A 140 -35.45 25.03 15.20
N SER A 141 -35.57 26.21 14.61
CA SER A 141 -35.17 26.48 13.23
C SER A 141 -33.64 26.51 12.99
N ARG A 142 -32.85 26.22 14.04
CA ARG A 142 -31.38 26.23 13.96
C ARG A 142 -30.84 24.83 13.80
N GLU A 143 -30.04 24.64 12.77
CA GLU A 143 -29.24 23.43 12.59
C GLU A 143 -27.77 23.73 12.90
N TYR A 144 -27.05 22.76 13.40
CA TYR A 144 -25.69 22.89 13.85
C TYR A 144 -24.80 21.91 13.09
N ILE A 145 -23.59 22.37 12.79
CA ILE A 145 -22.56 21.60 12.10
C ILE A 145 -21.40 21.39 13.06
N LEU A 146 -21.01 20.14 13.30
CA LEU A 146 -19.73 19.78 13.90
C LEU A 146 -18.76 19.42 12.80
N ASN A 147 -17.66 20.16 12.68
CA ASN A 147 -16.58 19.80 11.78
C ASN A 147 -15.56 18.91 12.50
N LEU A 148 -15.22 17.80 11.88
CA LEU A 148 -14.22 16.84 12.34
C LEU A 148 -13.18 16.68 11.23
N SER A 149 -11.94 17.09 11.48
CA SER A 149 -10.84 17.01 10.50
C SER A 149 -9.50 16.83 11.17
N ASP A 150 -8.50 16.46 10.39
CA ASP A 150 -7.08 16.47 10.78
C ASP A 150 -6.81 15.66 12.06
N LEU A 151 -7.44 14.51 12.20
CA LEU A 151 -7.20 13.65 13.36
C LEU A 151 -5.83 12.97 13.28
N HIS A 152 -5.30 12.74 12.09
CA HIS A 152 -4.01 12.08 11.86
C HIS A 152 -3.78 10.89 12.79
N TYR A 153 -4.81 10.05 12.95
CA TYR A 153 -4.76 8.89 13.85
C TYR A 153 -3.64 7.93 13.44
N GLY A 154 -2.91 7.44 14.41
CA GLY A 154 -1.73 6.60 14.21
C GLY A 154 -0.41 7.35 14.36
N THR A 155 -0.43 8.68 14.40
CA THR A 155 0.77 9.50 14.69
C THR A 155 1.10 9.50 16.17
N SER A 156 2.40 9.44 16.48
CA SER A 156 2.93 9.66 17.84
C SER A 156 4.10 10.63 17.79
N PHE A 157 4.00 11.72 18.53
CA PHE A 157 5.10 12.69 18.68
C PHE A 157 5.02 13.44 20.00
N VAL A 158 6.17 13.93 20.42
CA VAL A 158 6.32 14.82 21.57
C VAL A 158 7.04 16.08 21.11
N SER A 159 6.42 17.22 21.34
CA SER A 159 7.02 18.54 21.13
C SER A 159 6.98 19.35 22.43
N GLU A 160 7.60 20.52 22.43
CA GLU A 160 7.72 21.38 23.63
C GLU A 160 6.36 21.68 24.29
N ASN A 161 5.30 21.85 23.50
CA ASN A 161 3.97 22.24 23.97
C ASN A 161 2.85 21.29 23.58
N ASN A 162 3.17 20.15 22.97
CA ASN A 162 2.14 19.19 22.52
C ASN A 162 2.66 17.76 22.55
N ILE A 163 1.86 16.90 23.12
CA ILE A 163 2.02 15.45 23.04
C ILE A 163 0.85 14.91 22.25
N TYR A 164 1.12 14.05 21.30
CA TYR A 164 0.10 13.43 20.47
C TYR A 164 0.38 11.93 20.31
N SER A 165 -0.67 11.14 20.44
CA SER A 165 -0.65 9.68 20.26
C SER A 165 -2.07 9.18 19.94
N PRO A 166 -2.23 7.92 19.50
CA PRO A 166 -3.54 7.31 19.36
C PRO A 166 -4.40 7.38 20.63
N GLU A 167 -3.83 7.17 21.80
CA GLU A 167 -4.54 7.24 23.09
C GLU A 167 -5.05 8.65 23.38
N ILE A 168 -4.21 9.67 23.12
CA ILE A 168 -4.60 11.08 23.29
C ILE A 168 -5.73 11.44 22.31
N THR A 169 -5.69 10.91 21.08
CA THR A 169 -6.77 11.11 20.12
C THR A 169 -8.07 10.47 20.63
N GLN A 170 -8.00 9.28 21.17
CA GLN A 170 -9.17 8.61 21.80
C GLN A 170 -9.72 9.45 22.94
N GLU A 171 -8.89 9.94 23.85
CA GLU A 171 -9.31 10.81 24.98
C GLU A 171 -9.96 12.10 24.47
N ARG A 172 -9.41 12.73 23.44
CA ARG A 172 -9.95 13.96 22.83
C ARG A 172 -11.32 13.70 22.18
N LEU A 173 -11.49 12.59 21.45
CA LEU A 173 -12.77 12.20 20.87
C LEU A 173 -13.81 11.89 21.95
N PHE A 174 -13.39 11.23 23.00
CA PHE A 174 -14.28 10.95 24.14
C PHE A 174 -14.73 12.24 24.85
N TYR A 175 -13.80 13.17 25.08
CA TYR A 175 -14.11 14.49 25.63
C TYR A 175 -15.05 15.28 24.71
N LEU A 176 -14.77 15.31 23.41
CA LEU A 176 -15.62 15.96 22.41
C LEU A 176 -17.03 15.36 22.43
N THR A 177 -17.13 14.03 22.50
CA THR A 177 -18.42 13.33 22.56
C THR A 177 -19.23 13.77 23.79
N SER A 178 -18.59 13.81 24.97
CA SER A 178 -19.23 14.24 26.21
C SER A 178 -19.68 15.70 26.13
N TYR A 179 -18.83 16.58 25.62
CA TYR A 179 -19.16 17.99 25.41
C TYR A 179 -20.37 18.14 24.45
N MET A 180 -20.39 17.38 23.37
CA MET A 180 -21.48 17.44 22.39
C MET A 180 -22.79 16.92 22.96
N ILE A 181 -22.78 15.94 23.86
CA ILE A 181 -23.99 15.48 24.57
C ILE A 181 -24.58 16.63 25.39
N ASP A 182 -23.75 17.33 26.14
CA ASP A 182 -24.21 18.46 26.94
C ASP A 182 -24.69 19.61 26.05
N PHE A 183 -24.03 19.88 24.94
CA PHE A 183 -24.43 20.85 23.94
C PHE A 183 -25.82 20.49 23.31
N ILE A 184 -25.99 19.23 22.88
CA ILE A 184 -27.24 18.73 22.32
C ILE A 184 -28.39 18.91 23.31
N ARG A 185 -28.17 18.55 24.57
CA ARG A 185 -29.19 18.67 25.64
C ARG A 185 -29.53 20.11 25.95
N SER A 186 -28.52 20.98 26.10
CA SER A 186 -28.73 22.39 26.47
C SER A 186 -29.40 23.18 25.36
N HIS A 187 -29.15 22.86 24.09
CA HIS A 187 -29.75 23.51 22.94
C HIS A 187 -30.99 22.77 22.40
N LYS A 188 -31.36 21.63 23.01
CA LYS A 188 -32.48 20.78 22.61
C LYS A 188 -32.44 20.43 21.11
N LEU A 189 -31.25 20.04 20.65
CA LEU A 189 -31.06 19.68 19.25
C LEU A 189 -31.82 18.40 18.92
N HIS A 190 -32.44 18.39 17.74
CA HIS A 190 -33.05 17.24 17.19
C HIS A 190 -32.32 16.64 16.00
N LYS A 191 -31.50 17.43 15.36
CA LYS A 191 -30.59 17.01 14.31
C LYS A 191 -29.21 17.64 14.47
N LEU A 192 -28.16 16.88 14.20
CA LEU A 192 -26.78 17.34 14.19
C LEU A 192 -26.13 16.89 12.88
N HIS A 193 -25.53 17.84 12.16
CA HIS A 193 -24.69 17.54 11.01
C HIS A 193 -23.25 17.40 11.47
N ILE A 194 -22.59 16.33 11.07
CA ILE A 194 -21.18 16.07 11.37
C ILE A 194 -20.43 15.94 10.04
N LEU A 195 -19.53 16.88 9.77
CA LEU A 195 -18.71 16.90 8.58
C LEU A 195 -17.33 16.34 8.90
N CYS A 196 -16.96 15.27 8.24
CA CYS A 196 -15.58 14.79 8.25
C CYS A 196 -14.90 15.26 6.95
N THR A 197 -14.01 16.26 7.10
CA THR A 197 -13.34 16.89 5.96
C THR A 197 -11.98 16.28 5.64
N GLY A 198 -11.68 15.11 6.23
CA GLY A 198 -10.53 14.27 5.88
C GLY A 198 -9.35 14.38 6.82
N ASP A 199 -8.25 13.78 6.41
CA ASP A 199 -7.02 13.57 7.17
C ASP A 199 -7.27 12.93 8.55
N VAL A 200 -8.22 11.99 8.54
CA VAL A 200 -8.59 11.21 9.73
C VAL A 200 -7.44 10.28 10.15
N LEU A 201 -6.71 9.78 9.17
CA LEU A 201 -5.64 8.82 9.35
C LEU A 201 -4.30 9.41 8.95
N GLN A 202 -3.25 9.15 9.73
CA GLN A 202 -1.88 9.36 9.28
C GLN A 202 -1.48 8.23 8.33
N GLY A 203 -1.43 8.52 7.05
CA GLY A 203 -1.03 7.58 6.02
C GLY A 203 0.49 7.43 5.89
N LEU A 204 0.94 6.91 4.76
CA LEU A 204 2.35 6.75 4.41
C LEU A 204 2.66 7.52 3.12
N ILE A 205 2.66 8.86 3.19
CA ILE A 205 3.01 9.71 2.05
C ILE A 205 4.51 9.67 1.81
N HIS A 206 5.29 9.68 2.88
CA HIS A 206 6.75 9.66 2.85
C HIS A 206 7.30 8.53 3.75
N LEU A 207 8.51 8.06 3.43
CA LEU A 207 9.21 7.08 4.28
C LEU A 207 9.49 7.61 5.70
N THR A 208 9.50 8.92 5.88
CA THR A 208 9.63 9.56 7.19
C THR A 208 8.43 9.31 8.09
N ASP A 209 7.24 9.08 7.52
CA ASP A 209 6.01 8.86 8.27
C ASP A 209 6.08 7.54 9.06
N LEU A 210 6.85 6.56 8.57
CA LEU A 210 7.16 5.34 9.31
C LEU A 210 7.82 5.58 10.68
N LYS A 211 8.45 6.74 10.87
CA LYS A 211 9.14 7.07 12.13
C LYS A 211 8.21 7.72 13.15
N ILE A 212 7.12 8.32 12.69
CA ILE A 212 6.15 9.01 13.55
C ILE A 212 4.89 8.17 13.76
N ASN A 213 4.68 7.12 12.99
CA ASN A 213 3.55 6.23 13.16
C ASN A 213 3.82 5.24 14.30
N ASP A 214 2.92 5.24 15.29
CA ASP A 214 2.97 4.34 16.44
C ASP A 214 2.50 2.92 16.09
N SER A 215 1.65 2.78 15.10
CA SER A 215 1.11 1.50 14.63
C SER A 215 1.06 1.40 13.11
N THR A 216 0.73 0.22 12.60
CA THR A 216 0.55 0.05 11.15
C THR A 216 -0.67 0.86 10.68
N VAL A 217 -0.59 1.44 9.48
CA VAL A 217 -1.70 2.21 8.86
C VAL A 217 -3.00 1.42 8.83
N VAL A 218 -2.93 0.13 8.54
CA VAL A 218 -4.12 -0.76 8.52
C VAL A 218 -4.78 -0.87 9.89
N LYS A 219 -3.98 -1.09 10.94
CA LYS A 219 -4.48 -1.16 12.31
C LYS A 219 -5.12 0.16 12.72
N SER A 220 -4.42 1.26 12.48
CA SER A 220 -4.91 2.62 12.77
C SER A 220 -6.21 2.93 12.03
N CYS A 221 -6.33 2.51 10.76
CA CYS A 221 -7.56 2.67 9.98
C CYS A 221 -8.76 1.96 10.63
N VAL A 222 -8.61 0.71 11.02
CA VAL A 222 -9.68 -0.06 11.68
C VAL A 222 -10.05 0.56 13.04
N GLU A 223 -9.07 0.98 13.80
CA GLU A 223 -9.28 1.57 15.14
C GLU A 223 -10.01 2.90 15.04
N ILE A 224 -9.60 3.81 14.16
CA ILE A 224 -10.25 5.12 14.03
C ILE A 224 -11.68 5.01 13.49
N CYS A 225 -11.96 4.11 12.55
CA CYS A 225 -13.33 3.85 12.09
C CYS A 225 -14.24 3.42 13.24
N ARG A 226 -13.75 2.52 14.11
CA ARG A 226 -14.49 2.09 15.30
C ARG A 226 -14.73 3.22 16.29
N LEU A 227 -13.72 4.06 16.53
CA LEU A 227 -13.82 5.21 17.42
C LEU A 227 -14.85 6.23 16.93
N ILE A 228 -14.81 6.56 15.63
CA ILE A 228 -15.81 7.47 15.04
C ILE A 228 -17.19 6.85 15.08
N ALA A 229 -17.35 5.58 14.70
CA ALA A 229 -18.65 4.90 14.77
C ALA A 229 -19.17 4.85 16.20
N GLN A 230 -18.31 4.61 17.21
CA GLN A 230 -18.70 4.66 18.62
C GLN A 230 -19.14 6.06 19.05
N MET A 231 -18.44 7.12 18.63
CA MET A 231 -18.84 8.49 18.86
C MET A 231 -20.22 8.77 18.25
N LEU A 232 -20.42 8.45 16.95
CA LEU A 232 -21.70 8.63 16.26
C LEU A 232 -22.84 7.88 16.97
N ASN A 233 -22.62 6.62 17.33
CA ASN A 233 -23.61 5.81 18.03
C ASN A 233 -23.95 6.37 19.43
N THR A 234 -22.95 6.86 20.15
CA THR A 234 -23.16 7.50 21.46
C THR A 234 -23.95 8.79 21.33
N LEU A 235 -23.64 9.64 20.35
CA LEU A 235 -24.37 10.88 20.09
C LEU A 235 -25.80 10.61 19.58
N SER A 236 -26.00 9.57 18.78
CA SER A 236 -27.31 9.21 18.24
C SER A 236 -28.33 8.82 19.33
N ALA A 237 -27.85 8.45 20.52
CA ALA A 237 -28.69 8.28 21.69
C ALA A 237 -29.43 9.57 22.09
N HIS A 238 -29.00 10.72 21.64
CA HIS A 238 -29.49 12.03 22.03
C HIS A 238 -30.01 12.88 20.90
N VAL A 239 -29.64 12.59 19.63
CA VAL A 239 -29.93 13.42 18.47
C VAL A 239 -29.92 12.57 17.20
N GLN A 240 -30.68 12.97 16.17
CA GLN A 240 -30.51 12.41 14.84
C GLN A 240 -29.23 12.94 14.21
N ILE A 241 -28.45 12.07 13.54
CA ILE A 241 -27.14 12.42 12.99
C ILE A 241 -27.18 12.30 11.46
N GLU A 242 -26.72 13.33 10.79
CA GLU A 242 -26.35 13.35 9.37
C GLU A 242 -24.83 13.46 9.30
N TYR A 243 -24.15 12.37 8.97
CA TYR A 243 -22.70 12.28 8.89
C TYR A 243 -22.23 12.33 7.43
N TYR A 244 -21.35 13.25 7.12
CA TYR A 244 -20.80 13.46 5.78
C TYR A 244 -19.30 13.19 5.79
N HIS A 245 -18.84 12.35 4.88
CA HIS A 245 -17.43 11.96 4.82
C HIS A 245 -16.84 12.29 3.44
N THR A 246 -15.73 13.05 3.44
CA THR A 246 -14.99 13.34 2.19
C THR A 246 -14.41 12.05 1.60
N PRO A 247 -14.39 11.90 0.26
CA PRO A 247 -13.85 10.70 -0.37
C PRO A 247 -12.32 10.68 -0.42
N SER A 248 -11.67 11.82 -0.20
CA SER A 248 -10.20 11.93 -0.30
C SER A 248 -9.63 13.04 0.56
N ALA A 249 -8.38 12.87 0.98
CA ALA A 249 -7.58 13.86 1.69
C ALA A 249 -6.10 13.73 1.34
N ASN A 250 -5.24 14.66 1.79
CA ASN A 250 -3.85 14.64 1.33
C ASN A 250 -2.97 13.62 2.09
N HIS A 251 -3.28 13.31 3.35
CA HIS A 251 -2.51 12.33 4.15
C HIS A 251 -2.95 10.89 3.95
N THR A 252 -4.13 10.66 3.44
CA THR A 252 -4.73 9.34 3.29
C THR A 252 -4.57 8.71 1.91
N GLN A 253 -4.03 9.47 0.95
CA GLN A 253 -3.76 8.98 -0.42
C GLN A 253 -2.77 7.81 -0.44
N ILE A 254 -3.12 6.78 -1.20
CA ILE A 254 -2.23 5.65 -1.47
C ILE A 254 -1.36 6.00 -2.68
N ARG A 255 -0.13 6.45 -2.42
CA ARG A 255 0.85 6.79 -3.46
C ARG A 255 1.70 5.59 -3.82
N ALA A 256 1.11 4.63 -4.54
CA ALA A 256 1.82 3.46 -5.02
C ALA A 256 2.81 3.82 -6.13
N LEU A 257 3.93 3.05 -6.23
CA LEU A 257 4.86 3.10 -7.37
C LEU A 257 5.52 4.46 -7.64
N GLY A 258 5.49 5.38 -6.68
CA GLY A 258 6.04 6.73 -6.84
C GLY A 258 5.08 7.70 -7.54
N ALA A 259 3.79 7.39 -7.56
CA ALA A 259 2.75 8.31 -8.01
C ALA A 259 2.84 9.64 -7.25
N LYS A 260 2.60 10.73 -7.96
CA LYS A 260 2.57 12.08 -7.38
C LYS A 260 1.25 12.32 -6.67
N ALA A 261 1.19 13.38 -5.88
CA ALA A 261 -0.05 13.86 -5.29
C ALA A 261 -1.12 14.02 -6.38
N ASN A 262 -2.31 13.51 -6.12
CA ASN A 262 -3.49 13.57 -6.99
C ASN A 262 -3.36 12.82 -8.34
N GLU A 263 -2.35 11.99 -8.53
CA GLU A 263 -2.24 11.13 -9.71
C GLU A 263 -3.19 9.91 -9.63
N LEU A 264 -3.46 9.43 -8.41
CA LEU A 264 -4.37 8.32 -8.11
C LEU A 264 -5.42 8.82 -7.11
N MET A 265 -6.26 9.77 -7.53
CA MET A 265 -7.23 10.44 -6.63
C MET A 265 -8.28 9.48 -6.06
N ASP A 266 -8.58 8.39 -6.77
CA ASP A 266 -9.57 7.40 -6.33
C ASP A 266 -8.97 6.34 -5.39
N GLU A 267 -7.63 6.30 -5.26
CA GLU A 267 -6.91 5.41 -4.35
C GLU A 267 -6.61 6.12 -3.02
N ASP A 268 -7.66 6.33 -2.23
CA ASP A 268 -7.58 7.05 -0.96
C ASP A 268 -8.23 6.26 0.18
N MET A 269 -7.58 6.25 1.34
CA MET A 269 -8.09 5.57 2.53
C MET A 269 -9.36 6.21 3.08
N GLU A 270 -9.63 7.50 2.81
CA GLU A 270 -10.89 8.14 3.22
C GLU A 270 -12.10 7.45 2.59
N TYR A 271 -12.00 7.01 1.34
CA TYR A 271 -13.06 6.22 0.73
C TYR A 271 -13.36 4.93 1.51
N LEU A 272 -12.32 4.20 1.92
CA LEU A 272 -12.47 3.01 2.74
C LEU A 272 -13.04 3.34 4.13
N ILE A 273 -12.51 4.39 4.78
CA ILE A 273 -12.94 4.84 6.11
C ILE A 273 -14.42 5.19 6.11
N GLY A 274 -14.85 6.01 5.14
CA GLY A 274 -16.26 6.43 5.01
C GLY A 274 -17.22 5.25 4.81
N ASN A 275 -16.87 4.31 3.92
CA ASN A 275 -17.67 3.11 3.70
C ASN A 275 -17.71 2.20 4.94
N TYR A 276 -16.58 2.02 5.62
CA TYR A 276 -16.56 1.20 6.82
C TYR A 276 -17.35 1.82 7.98
N ILE A 277 -17.31 3.13 8.17
CA ILE A 277 -18.17 3.83 9.15
C ILE A 277 -19.65 3.63 8.79
N LYS A 278 -20.01 3.72 7.50
CA LYS A 278 -21.36 3.47 7.01
C LYS A 278 -21.83 2.07 7.39
N ASP A 279 -20.99 1.06 7.18
CA ASP A 279 -21.32 -0.34 7.51
C ASP A 279 -21.44 -0.53 9.03
N LEU A 280 -20.55 0.07 9.83
CA LEU A 280 -20.62 0.00 11.30
C LEU A 280 -21.84 0.68 11.88
N CYS A 281 -22.40 1.67 11.20
CA CYS A 281 -23.59 2.39 11.62
C CYS A 281 -24.89 1.90 10.95
N ALA A 282 -24.82 0.91 10.06
CA ALA A 282 -25.95 0.50 9.20
C ALA A 282 -27.21 0.06 9.97
N ASN A 283 -27.06 -0.48 11.18
CA ASN A 283 -28.19 -0.92 12.01
C ASN A 283 -28.79 0.20 12.86
N ASN A 284 -28.20 1.39 12.85
CA ASN A 284 -28.69 2.54 13.60
C ASN A 284 -29.50 3.49 12.71
N ASN A 285 -30.84 3.42 12.80
CA ASN A 285 -31.75 4.23 12.01
C ASN A 285 -31.70 5.74 12.32
N ARG A 286 -30.95 6.17 13.31
CA ARG A 286 -30.75 7.57 13.70
C ARG A 286 -29.49 8.19 13.12
N ILE A 287 -28.71 7.40 12.40
CA ILE A 287 -27.50 7.86 11.71
C ILE A 287 -27.69 7.66 10.21
N THR A 288 -27.58 8.76 9.46
CA THR A 288 -27.48 8.72 8.00
C THR A 288 -26.05 9.05 7.61
N VAL A 289 -25.40 8.16 6.87
CA VAL A 289 -24.04 8.39 6.37
C VAL A 289 -24.09 8.75 4.90
N HIS A 290 -23.59 9.94 4.59
CA HIS A 290 -23.50 10.49 3.24
C HIS A 290 -22.06 10.40 2.74
N LEU A 291 -21.88 9.73 1.61
CA LEU A 291 -20.61 9.59 0.92
C LEU A 291 -20.70 10.28 -0.44
N ALA A 292 -19.55 10.57 -1.04
CA ALA A 292 -19.52 11.11 -2.40
C ALA A 292 -20.16 10.14 -3.39
N GLU A 293 -20.87 10.70 -4.37
CA GLU A 293 -21.38 9.93 -5.51
C GLU A 293 -20.20 9.44 -6.37
N GLU A 294 -20.39 8.35 -7.09
CA GLU A 294 -19.38 7.79 -7.97
C GLU A 294 -18.81 8.85 -8.94
N GLY A 295 -17.47 8.95 -8.96
CA GLY A 295 -16.74 9.92 -9.78
C GLY A 295 -16.73 11.36 -9.25
N LYS A 296 -17.29 11.62 -8.06
CA LYS A 296 -17.20 12.94 -7.41
C LYS A 296 -16.17 12.92 -6.28
N GLN A 297 -15.37 13.98 -6.18
CA GLN A 297 -14.37 14.19 -5.13
C GLN A 297 -14.87 15.07 -3.98
N TYR A 298 -16.19 15.23 -3.86
CA TYR A 298 -16.83 16.04 -2.84
C TYR A 298 -18.20 15.47 -2.46
N VAL A 299 -18.67 15.85 -1.28
CA VAL A 299 -20.05 15.61 -0.82
C VAL A 299 -20.76 16.95 -0.77
N ALA A 300 -21.93 17.04 -1.41
CA ALA A 300 -22.74 18.25 -1.40
C ALA A 300 -24.11 17.97 -0.74
N PHE A 301 -24.59 18.90 0.08
CA PHE A 301 -25.86 18.80 0.76
C PHE A 301 -26.43 20.19 1.07
N ASP A 302 -27.71 20.25 1.42
CA ASP A 302 -28.40 21.48 1.79
C ASP A 302 -28.69 21.51 3.30
N ILE A 303 -28.45 22.66 3.90
CA ILE A 303 -28.89 22.96 5.27
C ILE A 303 -29.65 24.29 5.26
N ASN A 304 -30.93 24.26 5.54
CA ASN A 304 -31.81 25.44 5.60
C ASN A 304 -31.70 26.37 4.35
N GLY A 305 -31.55 25.76 3.16
CA GLY A 305 -31.44 26.51 1.90
C GLY A 305 -30.01 26.97 1.57
N TYR A 306 -29.01 26.57 2.37
CA TYR A 306 -27.59 26.82 2.11
C TYR A 306 -26.93 25.55 1.55
N ASN A 307 -26.41 25.63 0.35
CA ASN A 307 -25.64 24.55 -0.24
C ASN A 307 -24.24 24.51 0.39
N ILE A 308 -23.92 23.36 0.98
CA ILE A 308 -22.61 23.04 1.56
C ILE A 308 -21.92 22.05 0.63
N VAL A 309 -20.64 22.27 0.32
CA VAL A 309 -19.83 21.42 -0.55
C VAL A 309 -18.50 21.13 0.12
#